data_6d23ab5c304f32058c229401a7985022
#
_entry.id   6d23ab5c304f32058c229401a7985022
#
_cell.length_a   1.000
_cell.length_b   1.000
_cell.length_c   1.000
_cell.angle_alpha   90.00
_cell.angle_beta   90.00
_cell.angle_gamma   90.00
#
_symmetry.space_group_name_H-M   'P 1'
#
loop_
_entity.id
_entity.type
_entity.pdbx_description
1 polymer ?
#
loop_
_entity_poly.entity_id
_entity_poly.type
_entity_poly.pdbx_seq_one_letter_code
_entity_poly.pdbx_strand_id
1 'polypeptide(L)'
;MAVATIQNLTVRYGSLTALDDFSVEIPEGCVGLLGPNGAGKTTLIKTLLGFVEPAGGRGSVFEHDIRTDGRYIRQKVGLMPEQDCHIPGMSAVMFVAYAGELAGMPTEQALRRAHEVLEYCGLGEARYRNVETYSTGMKQRIKLAQALVHGPKLLLLDEPTNGLDPAGREEMLELIRSVSHGKGVNVLVSSHLLPDVERVCDQVLVLFRGKLRAAGMIDELKRIEGAPVDVELREPSGAWLNAALSRGAKLLQSKGYSYRIQAPGTPSE
;
A
#
# COMPACT_ATOMS: atom_id res chain seq x y z
N MET A 1 -15.76 -3.97 9.65
CA MET A 1 -16.39 -4.63 8.47
C MET A 1 -15.33 -4.82 7.39
N ALA A 2 -15.57 -5.72 6.41
CA ALA A 2 -14.63 -5.89 5.30
C ALA A 2 -14.92 -4.86 4.20
N VAL A 3 -13.89 -4.18 3.70
CA VAL A 3 -13.97 -3.26 2.54
C VAL A 3 -14.00 -4.05 1.24
N ALA A 4 -13.27 -5.17 1.19
CA ALA A 4 -13.31 -6.09 0.07
C ALA A 4 -13.20 -7.54 0.57
N THR A 5 -13.89 -8.44 -0.10
CA THR A 5 -13.85 -9.88 0.16
C THR A 5 -13.49 -10.61 -1.11
N ILE A 6 -12.55 -11.52 -1.02
CA ILE A 6 -12.01 -12.28 -2.16
C ILE A 6 -12.02 -13.76 -1.78
N GLN A 7 -12.52 -14.63 -2.68
CA GLN A 7 -12.62 -16.06 -2.45
C GLN A 7 -12.14 -16.83 -3.68
N ASN A 8 -11.10 -17.65 -3.49
CA ASN A 8 -10.50 -18.55 -4.48
C ASN A 8 -10.20 -17.87 -5.83
N LEU A 9 -9.75 -16.59 -5.78
CA LEU A 9 -9.54 -15.78 -6.96
C LEU A 9 -8.33 -16.28 -7.74
N THR A 10 -8.53 -16.59 -9.01
CA THR A 10 -7.47 -16.98 -9.94
C THR A 10 -7.44 -16.03 -11.12
N VAL A 11 -6.29 -15.40 -11.38
CA VAL A 11 -6.08 -14.49 -12.52
C VAL A 11 -4.94 -14.98 -13.37
N ARG A 12 -5.15 -15.02 -14.69
CA ARG A 12 -4.16 -15.52 -15.68
C ARG A 12 -3.95 -14.53 -16.80
N TYR A 13 -2.70 -14.44 -17.25
CA TYR A 13 -2.29 -13.74 -18.46
C TYR A 13 -1.62 -14.76 -19.40
N GLY A 14 -2.39 -15.32 -20.31
CA GLY A 14 -1.94 -16.45 -21.13
C GLY A 14 -1.56 -17.64 -20.25
N SER A 15 -0.31 -18.08 -20.31
CA SER A 15 0.23 -19.19 -19.51
C SER A 15 0.64 -18.76 -18.07
N LEU A 16 0.76 -17.46 -17.81
CA LEU A 16 1.17 -16.96 -16.50
C LEU A 16 -0.03 -16.87 -15.56
N THR A 17 0.04 -17.57 -14.43
CA THR A 17 -0.92 -17.39 -13.32
C THR A 17 -0.38 -16.30 -12.39
N ALA A 18 -1.03 -15.14 -12.41
CA ALA A 18 -0.63 -13.97 -11.63
C ALA A 18 -1.21 -13.98 -10.20
N LEU A 19 -2.43 -14.53 -10.03
CA LEU A 19 -3.03 -14.86 -8.73
C LEU A 19 -3.54 -16.30 -8.82
N ASP A 20 -3.28 -17.08 -7.76
CA ASP A 20 -3.55 -18.51 -7.73
C ASP A 20 -4.27 -18.87 -6.43
N ASP A 21 -5.56 -19.17 -6.54
CA ASP A 21 -6.44 -19.54 -5.41
C ASP A 21 -6.36 -18.56 -4.23
N PHE A 22 -6.42 -17.27 -4.55
CA PHE A 22 -6.21 -16.19 -3.60
C PHE A 22 -7.51 -15.88 -2.84
N SER A 23 -7.47 -16.02 -1.51
CA SER A 23 -8.62 -15.74 -0.64
C SER A 23 -8.19 -14.82 0.50
N VAL A 24 -8.93 -13.72 0.71
CA VAL A 24 -8.68 -12.76 1.80
C VAL A 24 -9.87 -11.85 2.02
N GLU A 25 -10.03 -11.38 3.25
CA GLU A 25 -10.87 -10.23 3.59
C GLU A 25 -9.95 -9.03 3.86
N ILE A 26 -10.21 -7.92 3.18
CA ILE A 26 -9.52 -6.65 3.38
C ILE A 26 -10.37 -5.82 4.36
N PRO A 27 -9.91 -5.60 5.60
CA PRO A 27 -10.66 -4.85 6.59
C PRO A 27 -10.67 -3.35 6.32
N GLU A 28 -11.46 -2.61 7.10
CA GLU A 28 -11.41 -1.15 7.15
C GLU A 28 -10.07 -0.66 7.71
N GLY A 29 -9.71 0.59 7.37
CA GLY A 29 -8.48 1.25 7.82
C GLY A 29 -7.39 1.25 6.76
N CYS A 30 -6.14 1.23 7.21
CA CYS A 30 -4.97 1.21 6.33
C CYS A 30 -4.35 -0.19 6.29
N VAL A 31 -4.36 -0.81 5.11
CA VAL A 31 -3.86 -2.16 4.89
C VAL A 31 -2.70 -2.13 3.91
N GLY A 32 -1.57 -2.72 4.28
CA GLY A 32 -0.42 -2.89 3.41
C GLY A 32 -0.53 -4.16 2.55
N LEU A 33 -0.23 -4.06 1.27
CA LEU A 33 -0.11 -5.19 0.35
C LEU A 33 1.37 -5.40 0.03
N LEU A 34 2.05 -6.19 0.84
CA LEU A 34 3.49 -6.38 0.80
C LEU A 34 3.88 -7.56 -0.08
N GLY A 35 4.90 -7.39 -0.90
CA GLY A 35 5.47 -8.48 -1.69
C GLY A 35 6.46 -8.00 -2.73
N PRO A 36 7.35 -8.87 -3.23
CA PRO A 36 8.32 -8.52 -4.27
C PRO A 36 7.62 -8.14 -5.58
N ASN A 37 8.39 -7.57 -6.52
CA ASN A 37 7.91 -7.32 -7.87
C ASN A 37 7.48 -8.64 -8.51
N GLY A 38 6.34 -8.61 -9.22
CA GLY A 38 5.74 -9.83 -9.80
C GLY A 38 4.97 -10.71 -8.80
N ALA A 39 4.80 -10.30 -7.54
CA ALA A 39 4.02 -11.08 -6.56
C ALA A 39 2.52 -11.14 -6.85
N GLY A 40 1.99 -10.24 -7.71
CA GLY A 40 0.56 -10.14 -8.04
C GLY A 40 -0.16 -8.91 -7.49
N LYS A 41 0.55 -7.98 -6.83
CA LYS A 41 -0.03 -6.79 -6.17
C LYS A 41 -0.86 -5.93 -7.14
N THR A 42 -0.26 -5.45 -8.22
CA THR A 42 -0.95 -4.66 -9.27
C THR A 42 -2.09 -5.44 -9.93
N THR A 43 -1.91 -6.75 -10.11
CA THR A 43 -2.98 -7.62 -10.65
C THR A 43 -4.17 -7.66 -9.73
N LEU A 44 -3.98 -7.79 -8.42
CA LEU A 44 -5.04 -7.76 -7.43
C LEU A 44 -5.79 -6.41 -7.48
N ILE A 45 -5.05 -5.29 -7.46
CA ILE A 45 -5.62 -3.94 -7.57
C ILE A 45 -6.48 -3.80 -8.83
N LYS A 46 -5.96 -4.20 -9.99
CA LYS A 46 -6.68 -4.13 -11.28
C LYS A 46 -7.93 -5.02 -11.29
N THR A 47 -7.87 -6.18 -10.65
CA THR A 47 -9.00 -7.11 -10.58
C THR A 47 -10.11 -6.57 -9.67
N LEU A 48 -9.76 -5.98 -8.51
CA LEU A 48 -10.73 -5.32 -7.63
C LEU A 48 -11.48 -4.16 -8.31
N LEU A 49 -10.84 -3.49 -9.26
CA LEU A 49 -11.44 -2.40 -10.06
C LEU A 49 -12.23 -2.88 -11.29
N GLY A 50 -12.24 -4.20 -11.54
CA GLY A 50 -12.88 -4.79 -12.72
C GLY A 50 -12.14 -4.49 -14.03
N PHE A 51 -10.85 -4.15 -13.99
CA PHE A 51 -10.02 -3.97 -15.20
C PHE A 51 -9.45 -5.29 -15.73
N VAL A 52 -9.38 -6.29 -14.88
CA VAL A 52 -8.95 -7.64 -15.22
C VAL A 52 -10.00 -8.62 -14.76
N GLU A 53 -10.50 -9.42 -15.70
CA GLU A 53 -11.48 -10.45 -15.39
C GLU A 53 -10.78 -11.69 -14.82
N PRO A 54 -11.19 -12.19 -13.64
CA PRO A 54 -10.62 -13.39 -13.07
C PRO A 54 -11.05 -14.64 -13.83
N ALA A 55 -10.12 -15.60 -14.01
CA ALA A 55 -10.38 -16.90 -14.61
C ALA A 55 -11.22 -17.81 -13.70
N GLY A 56 -11.21 -17.55 -12.39
CA GLY A 56 -11.98 -18.29 -11.39
C GLY A 56 -12.10 -17.52 -10.09
N GLY A 57 -12.95 -18.03 -9.20
CA GLY A 57 -13.23 -17.41 -7.92
C GLY A 57 -14.21 -16.24 -8.00
N ARG A 58 -14.37 -15.52 -6.89
CA ARG A 58 -15.26 -14.36 -6.77
C ARG A 58 -14.66 -13.31 -5.86
N GLY A 59 -15.13 -12.07 -6.00
CA GLY A 59 -14.72 -10.97 -5.13
C GLY A 59 -15.74 -9.86 -5.13
N SER A 60 -15.74 -9.07 -4.06
CA SER A 60 -16.58 -7.88 -3.93
C SER A 60 -15.81 -6.74 -3.28
N VAL A 61 -16.18 -5.52 -3.61
CA VAL A 61 -15.71 -4.29 -2.97
C VAL A 61 -16.95 -3.52 -2.53
N PHE A 62 -17.07 -3.20 -1.24
CA PHE A 62 -18.29 -2.63 -0.65
C PHE A 62 -19.56 -3.38 -1.08
N GLU A 63 -19.51 -4.72 -1.01
CA GLU A 63 -20.59 -5.63 -1.41
C GLU A 63 -20.94 -5.67 -2.91
N HIS A 64 -20.26 -4.85 -3.75
CA HIS A 64 -20.40 -4.87 -5.20
C HIS A 64 -19.48 -5.92 -5.83
N ASP A 65 -20.03 -6.74 -6.71
CA ASP A 65 -19.28 -7.80 -7.40
C ASP A 65 -18.26 -7.20 -8.39
N ILE A 66 -17.00 -7.68 -8.34
CA ILE A 66 -15.91 -7.17 -9.19
C ILE A 66 -16.10 -7.45 -10.69
N ARG A 67 -16.95 -8.42 -11.07
CA ARG A 67 -17.21 -8.77 -12.48
C ARG A 67 -18.31 -7.93 -13.08
N THR A 68 -19.40 -7.71 -12.33
CA THR A 68 -20.62 -7.07 -12.84
C THR A 68 -20.73 -5.60 -12.50
N ASP A 69 -20.22 -5.19 -11.33
CA ASP A 69 -20.47 -3.87 -10.75
C ASP A 69 -19.26 -2.92 -10.84
N GLY A 70 -18.30 -3.19 -11.72
CA GLY A 70 -17.05 -2.43 -11.83
C GLY A 70 -17.25 -0.91 -11.93
N ARG A 71 -18.34 -0.43 -12.56
CA ARG A 71 -18.64 1.00 -12.60
C ARG A 71 -18.97 1.57 -11.22
N TYR A 72 -19.79 0.89 -10.43
CA TYR A 72 -20.17 1.30 -9.06
C TYR A 72 -18.95 1.25 -8.12
N ILE A 73 -18.09 0.24 -8.28
CA ILE A 73 -16.84 0.14 -7.54
C ILE A 73 -15.97 1.35 -7.82
N ARG A 74 -15.70 1.67 -9.10
CA ARG A 74 -14.84 2.80 -9.48
C ARG A 74 -15.36 4.18 -9.07
N GLN A 75 -16.67 4.34 -8.86
CA GLN A 75 -17.24 5.56 -8.28
C GLN A 75 -16.88 5.76 -6.80
N LYS A 76 -16.58 4.66 -6.07
CA LYS A 76 -16.25 4.67 -4.63
C LYS A 76 -14.77 4.51 -4.35
N VAL A 77 -13.98 4.20 -5.37
CA VAL A 77 -12.56 3.85 -5.24
C VAL A 77 -11.70 4.82 -6.03
N GLY A 78 -10.67 5.36 -5.39
CA GLY A 78 -9.61 6.12 -6.04
C GLY A 78 -8.40 5.23 -6.32
N LEU A 79 -7.84 5.34 -7.51
CA LEU A 79 -6.64 4.62 -7.90
C LEU A 79 -5.47 5.59 -8.09
N MET A 80 -4.38 5.34 -7.40
CA MET A 80 -3.06 5.89 -7.71
C MET A 80 -2.23 4.79 -8.36
N PRO A 81 -2.04 4.80 -9.69
CA PRO A 81 -1.28 3.77 -10.39
C PRO A 81 0.23 3.96 -10.19
N GLU A 82 1.00 2.87 -10.31
CA GLU A 82 2.46 2.93 -10.30
C GLU A 82 3.00 3.82 -11.43
N GLN A 83 2.52 3.61 -12.66
CA GLN A 83 2.94 4.37 -13.83
C GLN A 83 2.36 5.77 -13.87
N ASP A 84 3.05 6.69 -14.53
CA ASP A 84 2.52 8.02 -14.80
C ASP A 84 1.28 7.94 -15.69
N CYS A 85 0.25 8.68 -15.30
CA CYS A 85 -1.06 8.71 -15.99
C CYS A 85 -1.48 10.12 -16.40
N HIS A 86 -0.58 11.11 -16.31
CA HIS A 86 -0.89 12.50 -16.68
C HIS A 86 -1.06 12.68 -18.19
N ILE A 87 -1.87 13.65 -18.55
CA ILE A 87 -2.13 14.00 -19.96
C ILE A 87 -1.18 15.13 -20.34
N PRO A 88 -0.35 14.95 -21.39
CA PRO A 88 0.55 15.99 -21.87
C PRO A 88 -0.16 17.31 -22.20
N GLY A 89 0.49 18.43 -21.87
CA GLY A 89 -0.04 19.77 -22.14
C GLY A 89 -1.10 20.27 -21.15
N MET A 90 -1.54 19.45 -20.19
CA MET A 90 -2.48 19.88 -19.16
C MET A 90 -1.78 20.47 -17.95
N SER A 91 -2.34 21.55 -17.38
CA SER A 91 -1.95 21.98 -16.03
C SER A 91 -2.47 20.98 -14.98
N ALA A 92 -1.85 20.96 -13.80
CA ALA A 92 -2.24 20.03 -12.76
C ALA A 92 -3.70 20.20 -12.33
N VAL A 93 -4.17 21.44 -12.20
CA VAL A 93 -5.57 21.71 -11.82
C VAL A 93 -6.55 21.19 -12.87
N MET A 94 -6.25 21.35 -14.15
CA MET A 94 -7.10 20.83 -15.23
C MET A 94 -7.07 19.30 -15.29
N PHE A 95 -5.91 18.70 -15.11
CA PHE A 95 -5.77 17.24 -15.05
C PHE A 95 -6.59 16.61 -13.90
N VAL A 96 -6.49 17.18 -12.69
CA VAL A 96 -7.24 16.68 -11.52
C VAL A 96 -8.74 16.96 -11.65
N ALA A 97 -9.14 18.13 -12.18
CA ALA A 97 -10.54 18.42 -12.46
C ALA A 97 -11.13 17.44 -13.48
N TYR A 98 -10.42 17.18 -14.56
CA TYR A 98 -10.81 16.19 -15.56
C TYR A 98 -11.00 14.78 -14.96
N ALA A 99 -10.12 14.35 -14.06
CA ALA A 99 -10.29 13.08 -13.34
C ALA A 99 -11.60 13.08 -12.51
N GLY A 100 -11.94 14.19 -11.88
CA GLY A 100 -13.21 14.36 -11.17
C GLY A 100 -14.43 14.27 -12.08
N GLU A 101 -14.37 14.89 -13.26
CA GLU A 101 -15.44 14.80 -14.27
C GLU A 101 -15.62 13.36 -14.79
N LEU A 102 -14.52 12.64 -15.04
CA LEU A 102 -14.58 11.23 -15.43
C LEU A 102 -15.20 10.35 -14.34
N ALA A 103 -15.05 10.73 -13.06
CA ALA A 103 -15.72 10.07 -11.94
C ALA A 103 -17.20 10.47 -11.79
N GLY A 104 -17.71 11.38 -12.64
CA GLY A 104 -19.11 11.81 -12.68
C GLY A 104 -19.42 13.09 -11.91
N MET A 105 -18.41 13.86 -11.51
CA MET A 105 -18.62 15.17 -10.86
C MET A 105 -19.02 16.25 -11.91
N PRO A 106 -19.92 17.19 -11.56
CA PRO A 106 -20.13 18.37 -12.36
C PRO A 106 -18.84 19.21 -12.51
N THR A 107 -18.60 19.81 -13.68
CA THR A 107 -17.36 20.54 -14.02
C THR A 107 -16.96 21.58 -12.96
N GLU A 108 -17.90 22.43 -12.52
CA GLU A 108 -17.61 23.45 -11.50
C GLU A 108 -17.20 22.82 -10.15
N GLN A 109 -17.84 21.74 -9.77
CA GLN A 109 -17.52 21.03 -8.53
C GLN A 109 -16.16 20.33 -8.67
N ALA A 110 -15.88 19.68 -9.80
CA ALA A 110 -14.61 19.02 -10.08
C ALA A 110 -13.46 20.02 -10.03
N LEU A 111 -13.61 21.20 -10.64
CA LEU A 111 -12.60 22.26 -10.63
C LEU A 111 -12.34 22.78 -9.20
N ARG A 112 -13.38 23.07 -8.44
CA ARG A 112 -13.25 23.51 -7.03
C ARG A 112 -12.53 22.45 -6.20
N ARG A 113 -12.96 21.21 -6.37
CA ARG A 113 -12.39 20.09 -5.63
C ARG A 113 -10.94 19.82 -6.03
N ALA A 114 -10.58 20.03 -7.30
CA ALA A 114 -9.19 19.94 -7.78
C ALA A 114 -8.28 20.93 -7.06
N HIS A 115 -8.70 22.18 -6.89
CA HIS A 115 -7.94 23.17 -6.12
C HIS A 115 -7.72 22.71 -4.67
N GLU A 116 -8.76 22.21 -4.01
CA GLU A 116 -8.68 21.76 -2.61
C GLU A 116 -7.72 20.57 -2.44
N VAL A 117 -7.83 19.54 -3.28
CA VAL A 117 -6.97 18.35 -3.14
C VAL A 117 -5.53 18.61 -3.56
N LEU A 118 -5.29 19.50 -4.53
CA LEU A 118 -3.93 19.91 -4.91
C LEU A 118 -3.25 20.71 -3.79
N GLU A 119 -3.98 21.61 -3.13
CA GLU A 119 -3.49 22.30 -1.94
C GLU A 119 -3.16 21.33 -0.83
N TYR A 120 -4.08 20.40 -0.55
CA TYR A 120 -3.89 19.34 0.45
C TYR A 120 -2.65 18.47 0.17
N CYS A 121 -2.39 18.15 -1.10
CA CYS A 121 -1.20 17.39 -1.52
C CYS A 121 0.08 18.24 -1.61
N GLY A 122 0.06 19.51 -1.17
CA GLY A 122 1.23 20.38 -1.13
C GLY A 122 1.69 20.85 -2.51
N LEU A 123 0.77 20.95 -3.47
CA LEU A 123 1.07 21.44 -4.82
C LEU A 123 0.67 22.90 -5.06
N GLY A 124 0.13 23.60 -4.05
CA GLY A 124 -0.12 25.03 -4.01
C GLY A 124 -0.12 25.77 -5.35
N GLU A 125 0.72 26.76 -5.54
CA GLU A 125 0.86 27.52 -6.78
C GLU A 125 1.37 26.68 -7.98
N ALA A 126 2.01 25.54 -7.73
CA ALA A 126 2.45 24.65 -8.81
C ALA A 126 1.28 24.07 -9.61
N ARG A 127 0.06 24.05 -9.05
CA ARG A 127 -1.17 23.55 -9.73
C ARG A 127 -1.49 24.19 -11.08
N TYR A 128 -0.97 25.38 -11.33
CA TYR A 128 -1.16 26.08 -12.63
C TYR A 128 -0.13 25.71 -13.69
N ARG A 129 0.93 24.98 -13.30
CA ARG A 129 1.98 24.54 -14.23
C ARG A 129 1.59 23.25 -14.92
N ASN A 130 2.14 23.02 -16.12
CA ASN A 130 1.99 21.76 -16.84
C ASN A 130 2.66 20.62 -16.06
N VAL A 131 1.95 19.49 -15.97
CA VAL A 131 2.40 18.30 -15.20
C VAL A 131 3.73 17.74 -15.72
N GLU A 132 4.01 17.90 -17.01
CA GLU A 132 5.28 17.48 -17.62
C GLU A 132 6.51 18.16 -16.97
N THR A 133 6.35 19.36 -16.41
CA THR A 133 7.42 20.11 -15.73
C THR A 133 7.64 19.68 -14.28
N TYR A 134 6.86 18.71 -13.79
CA TYR A 134 6.91 18.28 -12.41
C TYR A 134 8.11 17.37 -12.11
N SER A 135 8.70 17.51 -10.92
CA SER A 135 9.61 16.52 -10.37
C SER A 135 8.90 15.19 -10.10
N THR A 136 9.66 14.13 -9.90
CA THR A 136 9.08 12.81 -9.55
C THR A 136 8.19 12.91 -8.32
N GLY A 137 8.59 13.61 -7.26
CA GLY A 137 7.78 13.81 -6.06
C GLY A 137 6.47 14.57 -6.33
N MET A 138 6.51 15.63 -7.15
CA MET A 138 5.31 16.34 -7.56
C MET A 138 4.38 15.48 -8.41
N LYS A 139 4.92 14.62 -9.27
CA LYS A 139 4.14 13.65 -10.06
C LYS A 139 3.45 12.61 -9.17
N GLN A 140 4.11 12.12 -8.14
CA GLN A 140 3.47 11.23 -7.17
C GLN A 140 2.34 11.93 -6.40
N ARG A 141 2.56 13.18 -5.97
CA ARG A 141 1.54 13.98 -5.27
C ARG A 141 0.31 14.27 -6.13
N ILE A 142 0.49 14.57 -7.42
CA ILE A 142 -0.66 14.80 -8.33
C ILE A 142 -1.42 13.50 -8.63
N LYS A 143 -0.74 12.33 -8.71
CA LYS A 143 -1.41 11.03 -8.81
C LYS A 143 -2.28 10.74 -7.58
N LEU A 144 -1.82 11.10 -6.39
CA LEU A 144 -2.62 11.01 -5.17
C LEU A 144 -3.80 12.00 -5.21
N ALA A 145 -3.57 13.25 -5.63
CA ALA A 145 -4.63 14.25 -5.74
C ALA A 145 -5.75 13.82 -6.70
N GLN A 146 -5.40 13.27 -7.88
CA GLN A 146 -6.39 12.76 -8.83
C GLN A 146 -7.17 11.56 -8.28
N ALA A 147 -6.55 10.71 -7.46
CA ALA A 147 -7.23 9.60 -6.81
C ALA A 147 -8.21 10.06 -5.71
N LEU A 148 -7.97 11.25 -5.12
CA LEU A 148 -8.78 11.82 -4.03
C LEU A 148 -9.92 12.74 -4.50
N VAL A 149 -9.87 13.27 -5.72
CA VAL A 149 -10.72 14.39 -6.16
C VAL A 149 -12.21 14.12 -6.02
N HIS A 150 -12.67 12.92 -6.31
CA HIS A 150 -14.10 12.54 -6.26
C HIS A 150 -14.57 12.06 -4.88
N GLY A 151 -13.72 12.16 -3.82
CA GLY A 151 -14.06 11.77 -2.47
C GLY A 151 -14.28 10.26 -2.29
N PRO A 152 -13.31 9.41 -2.64
CA PRO A 152 -13.47 7.97 -2.58
C PRO A 152 -13.61 7.46 -1.12
N LYS A 153 -14.23 6.29 -0.97
CA LYS A 153 -14.30 5.55 0.31
C LYS A 153 -13.11 4.60 0.50
N LEU A 154 -12.43 4.24 -0.59
CA LEU A 154 -11.23 3.41 -0.61
C LEU A 154 -10.22 4.00 -1.58
N LEU A 155 -8.96 4.07 -1.16
CA LEU A 155 -7.82 4.35 -2.02
C LEU A 155 -7.02 3.08 -2.27
N LEU A 156 -6.73 2.81 -3.53
CA LEU A 156 -5.79 1.78 -3.97
C LEU A 156 -4.53 2.49 -4.46
N LEU A 157 -3.43 2.37 -3.71
CA LEU A 157 -2.17 3.04 -3.98
C LEU A 157 -1.13 1.99 -4.43
N ASP A 158 -0.74 2.04 -5.70
CA ASP A 158 0.21 1.08 -6.26
C ASP A 158 1.62 1.67 -6.27
N GLU A 159 2.49 1.20 -5.36
CA GLU A 159 3.88 1.64 -5.16
C GLU A 159 4.00 3.18 -5.04
N PRO A 160 3.30 3.85 -4.11
CA PRO A 160 3.19 5.31 -4.06
C PRO A 160 4.51 6.04 -3.78
N THR A 161 5.48 5.34 -3.21
CA THR A 161 6.81 5.90 -2.85
C THR A 161 7.89 5.58 -3.88
N ASN A 162 7.54 4.89 -4.97
CA ASN A 162 8.51 4.48 -5.98
C ASN A 162 9.16 5.69 -6.67
N GLY A 163 10.49 5.68 -6.78
CA GLY A 163 11.28 6.73 -7.42
C GLY A 163 11.45 8.02 -6.59
N LEU A 164 11.00 8.05 -5.33
CA LEU A 164 11.19 9.18 -4.44
C LEU A 164 12.53 9.12 -3.72
N ASP A 165 13.13 10.29 -3.48
CA ASP A 165 14.22 10.45 -2.53
C ASP A 165 13.72 10.22 -1.08
N PRO A 166 14.62 10.06 -0.10
CA PRO A 166 14.21 9.78 1.28
C PRO A 166 13.25 10.82 1.88
N ALA A 167 13.46 12.10 1.60
CA ALA A 167 12.60 13.18 2.11
C ALA A 167 11.19 13.14 1.47
N GLY A 168 11.12 13.06 0.14
CA GLY A 168 9.85 12.96 -0.59
C GLY A 168 9.06 11.69 -0.25
N ARG A 169 9.78 10.60 0.05
CA ARG A 169 9.16 9.34 0.53
C ARG A 169 8.48 9.55 1.88
N GLU A 170 9.18 10.18 2.83
CA GLU A 170 8.65 10.50 4.14
C GLU A 170 7.38 11.34 4.05
N GLU A 171 7.43 12.43 3.28
CA GLU A 171 6.30 13.33 3.06
C GLU A 171 5.11 12.62 2.40
N MET A 172 5.35 11.69 1.47
CA MET A 172 4.29 10.90 0.85
C MET A 172 3.63 9.95 1.85
N LEU A 173 4.42 9.28 2.69
CA LEU A 173 3.89 8.38 3.74
C LEU A 173 3.07 9.16 4.77
N GLU A 174 3.50 10.38 5.15
CA GLU A 174 2.72 11.27 6.02
C GLU A 174 1.38 11.68 5.38
N LEU A 175 1.37 12.02 4.09
CA LEU A 175 0.13 12.31 3.36
C LEU A 175 -0.82 11.11 3.35
N ILE A 176 -0.33 9.91 3.05
CA ILE A 176 -1.14 8.68 3.06
C ILE A 176 -1.72 8.44 4.47
N ARG A 177 -0.91 8.59 5.50
CA ARG A 177 -1.35 8.45 6.89
C ARG A 177 -2.42 9.48 7.27
N SER A 178 -2.24 10.74 6.85
CA SER A 178 -3.22 11.81 7.07
C SER A 178 -4.56 11.52 6.40
N VAL A 179 -4.55 10.90 5.21
CA VAL A 179 -5.79 10.49 4.51
C VAL A 179 -6.48 9.35 5.25
N SER A 180 -5.74 8.31 5.63
CA SER A 180 -6.34 7.11 6.25
C SER A 180 -6.82 7.37 7.67
N HIS A 181 -5.96 7.89 8.55
CA HIS A 181 -6.26 8.08 9.97
C HIS A 181 -6.95 9.43 10.27
N GLY A 182 -6.58 10.48 9.52
CA GLY A 182 -7.15 11.82 9.73
C GLY A 182 -8.52 12.02 9.09
N LYS A 183 -8.76 11.45 7.91
CA LYS A 183 -10.04 11.59 7.17
C LYS A 183 -10.90 10.33 7.16
N GLY A 184 -10.41 9.23 7.74
CA GLY A 184 -11.16 7.97 7.81
C GLY A 184 -11.42 7.31 6.46
N VAL A 185 -10.57 7.56 5.46
CA VAL A 185 -10.62 6.89 4.15
C VAL A 185 -9.89 5.57 4.26
N ASN A 186 -10.51 4.47 3.82
CA ASN A 186 -9.84 3.17 3.74
C ASN A 186 -8.73 3.22 2.70
N VAL A 187 -7.59 2.60 2.98
CA VAL A 187 -6.42 2.63 2.09
C VAL A 187 -5.83 1.24 1.96
N LEU A 188 -5.60 0.80 0.73
CA LEU A 188 -4.77 -0.36 0.41
C LEU A 188 -3.50 0.14 -0.28
N VAL A 189 -2.36 0.02 0.41
CA VAL A 189 -1.04 0.46 -0.09
C VAL A 189 -0.24 -0.73 -0.56
N SER A 190 0.06 -0.83 -1.85
CA SER A 190 1.02 -1.82 -2.32
C SER A 190 2.46 -1.31 -2.15
N SER A 191 3.33 -2.15 -1.64
CA SER A 191 4.77 -1.87 -1.54
C SER A 191 5.58 -3.16 -1.54
N HIS A 192 6.81 -3.07 -2.01
CA HIS A 192 7.83 -4.11 -1.81
C HIS A 192 8.73 -3.81 -0.60
N LEU A 193 8.52 -2.69 0.08
CA LEU A 193 9.31 -2.18 1.19
C LEU A 193 8.52 -2.26 2.49
N LEU A 194 8.92 -3.16 3.37
CA LEU A 194 8.29 -3.35 4.68
C LEU A 194 8.26 -2.06 5.52
N PRO A 195 9.32 -1.23 5.59
CA PRO A 195 9.32 0.01 6.37
C PRO A 195 8.22 1.01 5.96
N ASP A 196 7.83 1.06 4.67
CA ASP A 196 6.74 1.92 4.22
C ASP A 196 5.40 1.46 4.76
N VAL A 197 5.17 0.16 4.68
CA VAL A 197 3.93 -0.46 5.19
C VAL A 197 3.82 -0.26 6.70
N GLU A 198 4.89 -0.51 7.45
CA GLU A 198 4.93 -0.33 8.91
C GLU A 198 4.62 1.10 9.36
N ARG A 199 5.00 2.08 8.54
CA ARG A 199 4.82 3.49 8.89
C ARG A 199 3.38 3.98 8.75
N VAL A 200 2.62 3.41 7.83
CA VAL A 200 1.29 3.93 7.47
C VAL A 200 0.15 2.96 7.73
N CYS A 201 0.43 1.67 7.83
CA CYS A 201 -0.59 0.62 7.93
C CYS A 201 -0.58 -0.05 9.30
N ASP A 202 -1.76 -0.47 9.76
CA ASP A 202 -1.90 -1.27 10.98
C ASP A 202 -1.89 -2.78 10.67
N GLN A 203 -2.31 -3.13 9.46
CA GLN A 203 -2.44 -4.51 8.98
C GLN A 203 -1.68 -4.71 7.68
N VAL A 204 -1.26 -5.94 7.43
CA VAL A 204 -0.55 -6.31 6.22
C VAL A 204 -1.04 -7.62 5.63
N LEU A 205 -1.08 -7.66 4.30
CA LEU A 205 -1.27 -8.84 3.47
C LEU A 205 0.04 -9.12 2.75
N VAL A 206 0.65 -10.25 2.99
CA VAL A 206 1.93 -10.64 2.37
C VAL A 206 1.67 -11.54 1.17
N LEU A 207 2.02 -11.06 -0.02
CA LEU A 207 1.90 -11.79 -1.28
C LEU A 207 3.25 -12.33 -1.75
N PHE A 208 3.23 -13.57 -2.22
CA PHE A 208 4.37 -14.17 -2.88
C PHE A 208 3.93 -15.15 -3.96
N ARG A 209 4.36 -14.92 -5.20
CA ARG A 209 4.04 -15.75 -6.38
C ARG A 209 2.53 -15.99 -6.53
N GLY A 210 1.75 -14.92 -6.48
CA GLY A 210 0.30 -14.96 -6.67
C GLY A 210 -0.50 -15.56 -5.51
N LYS A 211 0.12 -15.89 -4.39
CA LYS A 211 -0.54 -16.49 -3.22
C LYS A 211 -0.41 -15.60 -1.98
N LEU A 212 -1.44 -15.61 -1.15
CA LEU A 212 -1.37 -15.03 0.19
C LEU A 212 -0.50 -15.92 1.08
N ARG A 213 0.47 -15.33 1.76
CA ARG A 213 1.40 -16.03 2.66
C ARG A 213 1.14 -15.72 4.13
N ALA A 214 0.76 -14.49 4.42
CA ALA A 214 0.38 -14.06 5.76
C ALA A 214 -0.62 -12.90 5.64
N ALA A 215 -1.47 -12.76 6.64
CA ALA A 215 -2.39 -11.64 6.80
C ALA A 215 -2.62 -11.41 8.29
N GLY A 216 -2.65 -10.14 8.73
CA GLY A 216 -2.90 -9.81 10.13
C GLY A 216 -2.35 -8.47 10.53
N MET A 217 -2.45 -8.18 11.83
CA MET A 217 -1.85 -6.99 12.43
C MET A 217 -0.32 -7.06 12.31
N ILE A 218 0.30 -5.94 11.95
CA ILE A 218 1.76 -5.87 11.76
C ILE A 218 2.48 -6.23 13.07
N ASP A 219 1.99 -5.71 14.20
CA ASP A 219 2.58 -5.98 15.51
C ASP A 219 2.49 -7.47 15.93
N GLU A 220 1.40 -8.14 15.54
CA GLU A 220 1.24 -9.59 15.79
C GLU A 220 2.19 -10.42 14.92
N LEU A 221 2.30 -10.08 13.64
CA LEU A 221 3.19 -10.76 12.70
C LEU A 221 4.68 -10.56 13.03
N LYS A 222 5.03 -9.45 13.69
CA LYS A 222 6.38 -9.20 14.22
C LYS A 222 6.71 -10.03 15.47
N ARG A 223 5.71 -10.43 16.23
CA ARG A 223 5.85 -11.24 17.45
C ARG A 223 6.04 -12.72 17.11
N ILE A 224 6.90 -13.04 16.15
CA ILE A 224 7.24 -14.44 15.88
C ILE A 224 8.06 -14.94 17.09
N GLU A 225 7.48 -15.83 17.87
CA GLU A 225 8.19 -16.51 18.97
C GLU A 225 9.49 -17.11 18.44
N GLY A 226 10.60 -16.73 19.06
CA GLY A 226 11.91 -17.25 18.69
C GLY A 226 12.52 -16.66 17.42
N ALA A 227 12.04 -15.51 16.91
CA ALA A 227 12.71 -14.84 15.80
C ALA A 227 14.17 -14.50 16.14
N PRO A 228 15.13 -14.74 15.20
CA PRO A 228 16.52 -14.35 15.43
C PRO A 228 16.64 -12.82 15.56
N VAL A 229 17.35 -12.37 16.56
CA VAL A 229 17.68 -10.96 16.80
C VAL A 229 19.17 -10.76 16.54
N ASP A 230 19.51 -9.76 15.74
CA ASP A 230 20.88 -9.32 15.54
C ASP A 230 21.23 -8.28 16.62
N VAL A 231 22.22 -8.57 17.45
CA VAL A 231 22.69 -7.69 18.52
C VAL A 231 24.13 -7.30 18.23
N GLU A 232 24.38 -6.00 18.16
CA GLU A 232 25.73 -5.46 18.03
C GLU A 232 26.14 -4.80 19.34
N LEU A 233 27.25 -5.28 19.91
CA LEU A 233 27.81 -4.74 21.16
C LEU A 233 28.89 -3.72 20.83
N ARG A 234 29.00 -2.66 21.64
CA ARG A 234 30.08 -1.68 21.51
C ARG A 234 31.45 -2.26 21.88
N GLU A 235 31.46 -3.22 22.77
CA GLU A 235 32.65 -3.96 23.25
C GLU A 235 32.35 -5.44 23.38
N PRO A 236 33.34 -6.36 23.19
CA PRO A 236 33.11 -7.78 23.36
C PRO A 236 32.74 -8.07 24.82
N SER A 237 31.59 -8.69 25.05
CA SER A 237 31.13 -9.05 26.38
C SER A 237 30.73 -10.52 26.47
N GLY A 238 31.66 -11.37 26.87
CA GLY A 238 31.35 -12.77 27.18
C GLY A 238 30.31 -12.90 28.30
N ALA A 239 30.29 -11.97 29.26
CA ALA A 239 29.32 -11.93 30.34
C ALA A 239 27.90 -11.70 29.81
N TRP A 240 27.70 -10.79 28.83
CA TRP A 240 26.41 -10.56 28.20
C TRP A 240 25.92 -11.82 27.46
N LEU A 241 26.79 -12.44 26.66
CA LEU A 241 26.43 -13.64 25.90
C LEU A 241 26.04 -14.79 26.86
N ASN A 242 26.82 -15.01 27.90
CA ASN A 242 26.49 -16.02 28.91
C ASN A 242 25.18 -15.75 29.64
N ALA A 243 24.88 -14.48 29.95
CA ALA A 243 23.61 -14.08 30.54
C ALA A 243 22.42 -14.28 29.57
N ALA A 244 22.60 -14.05 28.28
CA ALA A 244 21.58 -14.33 27.28
C ALA A 244 21.31 -15.82 27.13
N LEU A 245 22.38 -16.64 27.05
CA LEU A 245 22.29 -18.10 26.95
C LEU A 245 21.68 -18.74 28.22
N SER A 246 22.00 -18.23 29.40
CA SER A 246 21.43 -18.74 30.68
C SER A 246 19.93 -18.43 30.82
N ARG A 247 19.43 -17.44 30.08
CA ARG A 247 18.00 -17.09 29.97
C ARG A 247 17.27 -17.81 28.82
N GLY A 248 17.92 -18.80 28.23
CA GLY A 248 17.33 -19.66 27.20
C GLY A 248 17.49 -19.17 25.75
N ALA A 249 18.25 -18.11 25.52
CA ALA A 249 18.59 -17.70 24.16
C ALA A 249 19.52 -18.75 23.51
N LYS A 250 19.37 -18.92 22.17
CA LYS A 250 20.26 -19.77 21.37
C LYS A 250 21.15 -18.91 20.50
N LEU A 251 22.46 -19.08 20.55
CA LEU A 251 23.39 -18.42 19.63
C LEU A 251 23.32 -19.11 18.26
N LEU A 252 22.96 -18.37 17.22
CA LEU A 252 22.91 -18.86 15.84
C LEU A 252 24.18 -18.51 15.07
N GLN A 253 24.72 -17.31 15.27
CA GLN A 253 25.91 -16.82 14.61
C GLN A 253 26.64 -15.79 15.48
N SER A 254 27.97 -15.75 15.39
CA SER A 254 28.79 -14.73 16.01
C SER A 254 29.89 -14.28 15.04
N LYS A 255 30.05 -12.96 14.89
CA LYS A 255 31.09 -12.36 14.04
C LYS A 255 31.56 -11.05 14.69
N GLY A 256 32.73 -11.09 15.33
CA GLY A 256 33.27 -9.94 16.06
C GLY A 256 32.36 -9.53 17.22
N TYR A 257 31.77 -8.33 17.11
CA TYR A 257 30.86 -7.76 18.12
C TYR A 257 29.38 -7.99 17.81
N SER A 258 29.07 -8.64 16.68
CA SER A 258 27.71 -8.92 16.22
C SER A 258 27.34 -10.36 16.56
N TYR A 259 26.19 -10.54 17.20
CA TYR A 259 25.64 -11.82 17.62
C TYR A 259 24.24 -11.97 17.04
N ARG A 260 23.99 -13.06 16.32
CA ARG A 260 22.64 -13.47 15.95
C ARG A 260 22.15 -14.48 16.95
N ILE A 261 21.15 -14.11 17.74
CA ILE A 261 20.59 -14.96 18.80
C ILE A 261 19.11 -15.22 18.54
N GLN A 262 18.65 -16.38 18.92
CA GLN A 262 17.23 -16.72 18.99
C GLN A 262 16.78 -16.58 20.44
N ALA A 263 15.89 -15.63 20.72
CA ALA A 263 15.32 -15.48 22.05
C ALA A 263 14.38 -16.66 22.37
N PRO A 264 14.30 -17.16 23.63
CA PRO A 264 13.23 -18.07 24.00
C PRO A 264 11.88 -17.35 23.81
N GLY A 265 10.86 -18.11 23.40
CA GLY A 265 9.50 -17.58 23.36
C GLY A 265 9.15 -16.96 24.71
N THR A 266 8.65 -15.73 24.72
CA THR A 266 8.08 -15.13 25.93
C THR A 266 6.88 -15.97 26.32
N PRO A 267 6.79 -16.51 27.58
CA PRO A 267 5.57 -17.14 28.02
C PRO A 267 4.42 -16.12 27.85
N SER A 268 3.34 -16.49 27.18
CA SER A 268 2.10 -15.74 27.19
C SER A 268 1.63 -15.64 28.65
N GLU A 269 1.70 -14.43 29.25
CA GLU A 269 0.91 -14.10 30.41
C GLU A 269 -0.56 -13.92 30.06
#